data_3b815059d7e466068fd97e959fe824d1
#
_entry.id   3b815059d7e466068fd97e959fe824d1
#
_cell.length_a   1.000
_cell.length_b   1.000
_cell.length_c   1.000
_cell.angle_alpha   90.00
_cell.angle_beta   90.00
_cell.angle_gamma   90.00
#
_symmetry.space_group_name_H-M   'P 1'
#
loop_
_entity.id
_entity.type
_entity.pdbx_description
1 polymer ?
#
loop_
_entity_poly.entity_id
_entity_poly.type
_entity_poly.pdbx_seq_one_letter_code
_entity_poly.pdbx_strand_id
1 'polypeptide(L)'
;MQKLAILVTRLSSWVLSKMGRGGSMPGRLGIKIAPDCLNHLKFGGPVILVTGTNGKTSTANMVSDLMEEAGYKVVTNRKGDNLRVGITSTLLSHCSLSGRVKADAAVLEVDELNMKYIVPALPVTAIIVNNFFRDQLDRAGEMERIIDTIESVLPDYQGDLILNGNDPNVVRLAMAAPNARKIYFGAAKNPSTVEHSAEAAEGKFCPKCGSRLEYDFYQYSHIGQFHCSSCDFATPKLDVCPDEIDLDAHTFRYDGHVYPMASDGLYSLYNCAAVLAAARSAGVDPKLAEKVFARAERPAGRNERFEKAGRDCILNLVKNPTGANEVMKVIEKDPAKKTIVIVLNDNAQDGRDISWIYDTVFEKLMDDSTEEIICTGTRAWDMALRIYYGGFTGKIRTEESMEAAVHEALQAPHVYAVATYTALLPTRNTIVKEMGL
;
A
#
# COMPACT_ATOMS: atom_id res chain seq x y z
N MET A 1 30.14 14.39 15.21
CA MET A 1 29.19 13.30 15.53
C MET A 1 28.73 12.55 14.28
N GLN A 2 28.49 13.21 13.14
CA GLN A 2 28.00 12.57 11.92
C GLN A 2 28.84 11.39 11.42
N LYS A 3 30.17 11.54 11.30
CA LYS A 3 31.06 10.45 10.88
C LYS A 3 30.96 9.22 11.77
N LEU A 4 30.80 9.43 13.08
CA LEU A 4 30.61 8.34 14.05
C LEU A 4 29.27 7.66 13.86
N ALA A 5 28.19 8.44 13.65
CA ALA A 5 26.87 7.89 13.36
C ALA A 5 26.88 7.01 12.09
N ILE A 6 27.55 7.47 11.02
CA ILE A 6 27.70 6.71 9.77
C ILE A 6 28.47 5.40 10.03
N LEU A 7 29.60 5.46 10.72
CA LEU A 7 30.41 4.28 10.99
C LEU A 7 29.68 3.23 11.84
N VAL A 8 29.02 3.66 12.92
CA VAL A 8 28.27 2.77 13.80
C VAL A 8 27.06 2.16 13.07
N THR A 9 26.33 2.97 12.29
CA THR A 9 25.21 2.46 11.49
C THR A 9 25.68 1.43 10.46
N ARG A 10 26.75 1.69 9.74
CA ARG A 10 27.28 0.76 8.73
C ARG A 10 27.80 -0.54 9.37
N LEU A 11 28.54 -0.45 10.47
CA LEU A 11 29.05 -1.63 11.18
C LEU A 11 27.90 -2.48 11.71
N SER A 12 26.94 -1.87 12.40
CA SER A 12 25.78 -2.58 12.93
C SER A 12 24.89 -3.18 11.82
N SER A 13 24.70 -2.48 10.70
CA SER A 13 24.00 -3.03 9.52
C SER A 13 24.74 -4.24 8.96
N TRP A 14 26.05 -4.19 8.85
CA TRP A 14 26.87 -5.30 8.36
C TRP A 14 26.79 -6.52 9.29
N VAL A 15 26.92 -6.30 10.62
CA VAL A 15 26.80 -7.39 11.61
C VAL A 15 25.43 -8.05 11.52
N LEU A 16 24.35 -7.25 11.54
CA LEU A 16 22.98 -7.77 11.49
C LEU A 16 22.70 -8.52 10.18
N SER A 17 23.20 -8.04 9.05
CA SER A 17 23.05 -8.73 7.75
C SER A 17 23.72 -10.11 7.76
N LYS A 18 24.88 -10.26 8.41
CA LYS A 18 25.55 -11.56 8.60
C LYS A 18 24.78 -12.53 9.48
N MET A 19 23.96 -12.00 10.39
CA MET A 19 23.05 -12.79 11.25
C MET A 19 21.68 -13.08 10.60
N GLY A 20 21.49 -12.76 9.32
CA GLY A 20 20.20 -12.88 8.63
C GLY A 20 19.14 -11.91 9.16
N ARG A 21 19.53 -10.90 9.93
CA ARG A 21 18.65 -9.89 10.51
C ARG A 21 18.87 -8.55 9.81
N GLY A 22 17.79 -7.88 9.46
CA GLY A 22 17.79 -6.51 8.96
C GLY A 22 17.05 -5.60 9.92
N GLY A 23 16.79 -4.37 9.51
CA GLY A 23 15.79 -3.50 10.12
C GLY A 23 16.30 -2.18 10.67
N SER A 24 15.47 -1.59 11.52
CA SER A 24 15.59 -0.21 11.99
C SER A 24 16.65 0.03 13.08
N MET A 25 17.21 -1.02 13.69
CA MET A 25 18.16 -0.90 14.81
C MET A 25 19.42 -0.08 14.47
N PRO A 26 20.10 -0.29 13.30
CA PRO A 26 21.26 0.52 12.94
C PRO A 26 20.96 2.02 12.86
N GLY A 27 19.84 2.38 12.27
CA GLY A 27 19.42 3.79 12.18
C GLY A 27 19.05 4.39 13.52
N ARG A 28 18.48 3.58 14.45
CA ARG A 28 18.23 4.02 15.82
C ARG A 28 19.54 4.41 16.54
N LEU A 29 20.59 3.61 16.35
CA LEU A 29 21.92 3.95 16.87
C LEU A 29 22.48 5.20 16.21
N GLY A 30 22.35 5.33 14.90
CA GLY A 30 22.77 6.53 14.16
C GLY A 30 22.11 7.80 14.67
N ILE A 31 20.77 7.79 14.82
CA ILE A 31 20.01 8.93 15.36
C ILE A 31 20.38 9.23 16.81
N LYS A 32 20.63 8.21 17.65
CA LYS A 32 21.06 8.41 19.04
C LYS A 32 22.40 9.13 19.13
N ILE A 33 23.31 8.87 18.18
CA ILE A 33 24.65 9.51 18.13
C ILE A 33 24.56 10.92 17.51
N ALA A 34 23.80 11.08 16.45
CA ALA A 34 23.60 12.36 15.75
C ALA A 34 22.11 12.47 15.34
N PRO A 35 21.27 13.14 16.15
CA PRO A 35 19.82 13.25 15.90
C PRO A 35 19.46 13.93 14.56
N ASP A 36 20.36 14.78 14.06
CA ASP A 36 20.27 15.57 12.83
C ASP A 36 21.06 14.94 11.65
N CYS A 37 21.49 13.69 11.76
CA CYS A 37 22.37 13.05 10.77
C CYS A 37 21.80 13.05 9.34
N LEU A 38 20.47 13.04 9.16
CA LEU A 38 19.84 13.12 7.85
C LEU A 38 20.01 14.49 7.18
N ASN A 39 19.99 15.59 7.96
CA ASN A 39 20.10 16.96 7.45
C ASN A 39 21.45 17.26 6.77
N HIS A 40 22.46 16.43 7.06
CA HIS A 40 23.82 16.59 6.55
C HIS A 40 24.16 15.66 5.39
N LEU A 41 23.16 14.92 4.87
CA LEU A 41 23.35 14.08 3.70
C LEU A 41 23.36 14.90 2.42
N LYS A 42 24.22 14.48 1.48
CA LYS A 42 24.36 15.11 0.17
C LYS A 42 23.94 14.12 -0.91
N PHE A 43 22.98 14.52 -1.71
CA PHE A 43 22.46 13.73 -2.83
C PHE A 43 23.00 14.26 -4.16
N GLY A 44 23.18 13.37 -5.14
CA GLY A 44 23.64 13.69 -6.48
C GLY A 44 22.52 13.93 -7.49
N GLY A 45 21.28 13.67 -7.12
CA GLY A 45 20.10 13.77 -7.98
C GLY A 45 18.79 13.68 -7.19
N PRO A 46 17.70 13.26 -7.82
CA PRO A 46 16.37 13.36 -7.26
C PRO A 46 16.21 12.50 -5.99
N VAL A 47 15.43 13.05 -5.05
CA VAL A 47 14.96 12.36 -3.83
C VAL A 47 13.45 12.31 -3.90
N ILE A 48 12.90 11.11 -4.15
CA ILE A 48 11.48 10.86 -4.34
C ILE A 48 10.96 10.12 -3.12
N LEU A 49 9.91 10.65 -2.50
CA LEU A 49 9.23 10.02 -1.38
C LEU A 49 7.90 9.44 -1.86
N VAL A 50 7.54 8.27 -1.34
CA VAL A 50 6.24 7.62 -1.60
C VAL A 50 5.54 7.37 -0.28
N THR A 51 4.32 7.89 -0.14
CA THR A 51 3.49 7.76 1.05
C THR A 51 2.02 7.50 0.70
N GLY A 52 1.16 7.30 1.71
CA GLY A 52 -0.27 6.99 1.57
C GLY A 52 -0.61 5.64 2.22
N THR A 53 -1.87 5.38 2.51
CA THR A 53 -2.28 4.20 3.29
C THR A 53 -1.97 2.88 2.58
N ASN A 54 -2.31 2.77 1.31
CA ASN A 54 -2.13 1.55 0.51
C ASN A 54 -1.23 1.78 -0.71
N GLY A 55 -0.53 0.73 -1.14
CA GLY A 55 0.29 0.74 -2.35
C GLY A 55 1.69 1.34 -2.21
N LYS A 56 2.08 1.89 -1.06
CA LYS A 56 3.40 2.51 -0.83
C LYS A 56 4.57 1.68 -1.33
N THR A 57 4.68 0.45 -0.83
CA THR A 57 5.80 -0.45 -1.14
C THR A 57 5.85 -0.81 -2.62
N SER A 58 4.70 -1.14 -3.21
CA SER A 58 4.61 -1.47 -4.64
C SER A 58 5.00 -0.27 -5.50
N THR A 59 4.45 0.91 -5.21
CA THR A 59 4.77 2.14 -5.94
C THR A 59 6.24 2.51 -5.78
N ALA A 60 6.79 2.50 -4.55
CA ALA A 60 8.18 2.85 -4.30
C ALA A 60 9.16 1.90 -5.01
N ASN A 61 8.87 0.60 -5.00
CA ASN A 61 9.69 -0.38 -5.71
C ASN A 61 9.64 -0.17 -7.22
N MET A 62 8.44 0.02 -7.80
CA MET A 62 8.30 0.27 -9.24
C MET A 62 8.93 1.61 -9.67
N VAL A 63 8.83 2.68 -8.87
CA VAL A 63 9.52 3.94 -9.14
C VAL A 63 11.04 3.75 -9.07
N SER A 64 11.54 2.96 -8.11
CA SER A 64 12.96 2.60 -8.03
C SER A 64 13.42 1.86 -9.29
N ASP A 65 12.64 0.85 -9.70
CA ASP A 65 12.94 0.05 -10.91
C ASP A 65 12.87 0.90 -12.18
N LEU A 66 11.94 1.84 -12.27
CA LEU A 66 11.86 2.80 -13.37
C LEU A 66 13.09 3.68 -13.46
N MET A 67 13.55 4.20 -12.31
CA MET A 67 14.78 5.01 -12.27
C MET A 67 16.01 4.19 -12.64
N GLU A 68 16.07 2.92 -12.23
CA GLU A 68 17.13 1.98 -12.63
C GLU A 68 17.09 1.67 -14.13
N GLU A 69 15.90 1.46 -14.73
CA GLU A 69 15.74 1.32 -16.19
C GLU A 69 16.17 2.59 -16.96
N ALA A 70 16.00 3.76 -16.35
CA ALA A 70 16.48 5.02 -16.89
C ALA A 70 17.99 5.26 -16.69
N GLY A 71 18.71 4.29 -16.12
CA GLY A 71 20.17 4.30 -15.94
C GLY A 71 20.66 4.93 -14.63
N TYR A 72 19.79 5.27 -13.70
CA TYR A 72 20.17 5.80 -12.40
C TYR A 72 20.63 4.67 -11.46
N LYS A 73 21.64 4.90 -10.67
CA LYS A 73 21.93 4.09 -9.48
C LYS A 73 21.02 4.55 -8.35
N VAL A 74 20.13 3.68 -7.88
CA VAL A 74 19.11 4.05 -6.90
C VAL A 74 19.45 3.54 -5.50
N VAL A 75 19.17 4.35 -4.47
CA VAL A 75 19.10 3.91 -3.08
C VAL A 75 17.64 3.90 -2.63
N THR A 76 17.20 2.78 -2.06
CA THR A 76 15.79 2.57 -1.66
C THR A 76 15.69 1.65 -0.44
N ASN A 77 14.61 1.78 0.32
CA ASN A 77 14.27 0.92 1.45
C ASN A 77 13.27 -0.18 1.05
N ARG A 78 13.59 -0.98 0.02
CA ARG A 78 12.71 -2.01 -0.60
C ARG A 78 12.00 -2.96 0.37
N LYS A 79 12.54 -3.17 1.58
CA LYS A 79 11.97 -4.07 2.60
C LYS A 79 10.84 -3.43 3.42
N GLY A 80 10.39 -2.22 3.08
CA GLY A 80 9.31 -1.53 3.77
C GLY A 80 9.68 -0.96 5.15
N ASP A 81 10.98 -0.75 5.40
CA ASP A 81 11.47 -0.05 6.61
C ASP A 81 11.22 1.46 6.47
N ASN A 82 9.94 1.86 6.50
CA ASN A 82 9.42 3.18 6.14
C ASN A 82 9.38 4.20 7.29
N LEU A 83 9.80 3.80 8.49
CA LEU A 83 9.96 4.70 9.63
C LEU A 83 11.26 5.49 9.52
N ARG A 84 11.33 6.65 10.21
CA ARG A 84 12.55 7.47 10.28
C ARG A 84 13.82 6.66 10.57
N VAL A 85 13.75 5.71 11.50
CA VAL A 85 14.88 4.85 11.86
C VAL A 85 15.32 3.91 10.73
N GLY A 86 14.38 3.35 9.97
CA GLY A 86 14.66 2.49 8.81
C GLY A 86 15.27 3.28 7.66
N ILE A 87 14.69 4.42 7.31
CA ILE A 87 15.22 5.35 6.31
C ILE A 87 16.64 5.79 6.69
N THR A 88 16.88 6.11 7.97
CA THR A 88 18.22 6.45 8.46
C THR A 88 19.19 5.28 8.30
N SER A 89 18.77 4.04 8.63
CA SER A 89 19.58 2.84 8.38
C SER A 89 20.00 2.73 6.92
N THR A 90 19.04 2.86 6.02
CA THR A 90 19.27 2.77 4.57
C THR A 90 20.24 3.83 4.08
N LEU A 91 19.99 5.09 4.37
CA LEU A 91 20.80 6.20 3.84
C LEU A 91 22.21 6.23 4.42
N LEU A 92 22.38 6.04 5.75
CA LEU A 92 23.71 6.04 6.38
C LEU A 92 24.54 4.80 5.97
N SER A 93 23.91 3.69 5.65
CA SER A 93 24.62 2.51 5.13
C SER A 93 25.16 2.73 3.72
N HIS A 94 24.50 3.57 2.92
CA HIS A 94 24.85 3.85 1.53
C HIS A 94 25.56 5.20 1.32
N CYS A 95 25.96 5.93 2.35
CA CYS A 95 26.67 7.18 2.20
C CYS A 95 28.19 7.04 2.48
N SER A 96 29.00 7.98 1.99
CA SER A 96 30.40 8.13 2.36
C SER A 96 30.54 8.74 3.76
N LEU A 97 31.74 8.72 4.36
CA LEU A 97 32.02 9.41 5.63
C LEU A 97 31.86 10.93 5.57
N SER A 98 31.86 11.51 4.37
CA SER A 98 31.54 12.92 4.15
C SER A 98 30.03 13.20 4.03
N GLY A 99 29.18 12.19 4.21
CA GLY A 99 27.73 12.29 4.11
C GLY A 99 27.18 12.26 2.66
N ARG A 100 28.02 12.00 1.65
CA ARG A 100 27.55 11.89 0.26
C ARG A 100 26.94 10.52 0.04
N VAL A 101 25.66 10.47 -0.33
CA VAL A 101 24.96 9.26 -0.70
C VAL A 101 25.54 8.70 -2.01
N LYS A 102 25.84 7.40 -2.04
CA LYS A 102 26.51 6.71 -3.16
C LYS A 102 25.47 6.20 -4.17
N ALA A 103 24.59 7.07 -4.60
CA ALA A 103 23.54 6.80 -5.56
C ALA A 103 23.25 8.07 -6.37
N ASP A 104 22.69 7.89 -7.55
CA ASP A 104 22.29 8.97 -8.44
C ASP A 104 20.86 9.44 -8.16
N ALA A 105 20.03 8.58 -7.55
CA ALA A 105 18.70 8.91 -7.09
C ALA A 105 18.38 8.18 -5.76
N ALA A 106 17.45 8.74 -4.99
CA ALA A 106 16.86 8.11 -3.83
C ALA A 106 15.35 7.98 -4.01
N VAL A 107 14.82 6.77 -3.83
CA VAL A 107 13.37 6.50 -3.81
C VAL A 107 13.05 5.86 -2.48
N LEU A 108 12.27 6.54 -1.66
CA LEU A 108 12.04 6.14 -0.27
C LEU A 108 10.54 5.99 0.02
N GLU A 109 10.15 4.81 0.46
CA GLU A 109 8.86 4.61 1.11
C GLU A 109 8.90 5.28 2.48
N VAL A 110 7.91 6.13 2.78
CA VAL A 110 7.81 6.87 4.05
C VAL A 110 6.43 6.66 4.65
N ASP A 111 6.41 6.21 5.90
CA ASP A 111 5.20 6.19 6.72
C ASP A 111 4.67 7.62 6.91
N GLU A 112 3.38 7.81 6.84
CA GLU A 112 2.69 9.11 6.81
C GLU A 112 3.07 9.97 8.02
N LEU A 113 3.09 9.39 9.23
CA LEU A 113 3.43 10.10 10.47
C LEU A 113 4.92 10.44 10.56
N ASN A 114 5.76 9.82 9.71
CA ASN A 114 7.18 10.09 9.63
C ASN A 114 7.55 11.18 8.63
N MET A 115 6.61 11.62 7.76
CA MET A 115 6.82 12.70 6.79
C MET A 115 7.33 13.97 7.44
N LYS A 116 6.83 14.33 8.62
CA LYS A 116 7.26 15.51 9.39
C LYS A 116 8.75 15.49 9.81
N TYR A 117 9.39 14.33 9.81
CA TYR A 117 10.82 14.19 10.13
C TYR A 117 11.69 14.05 8.89
N ILE A 118 11.13 13.56 7.79
CA ILE A 118 11.88 13.23 6.58
C ILE A 118 11.89 14.39 5.59
N VAL A 119 10.73 15.02 5.34
CA VAL A 119 10.62 16.12 4.38
C VAL A 119 11.53 17.30 4.74
N PRO A 120 11.57 17.80 6.00
CA PRO A 120 12.46 18.90 6.35
C PRO A 120 13.95 18.52 6.39
N ALA A 121 14.26 17.21 6.52
CA ALA A 121 15.64 16.73 6.70
C ALA A 121 16.35 16.40 5.39
N LEU A 122 15.62 16.17 4.29
CA LEU A 122 16.17 15.78 2.99
C LEU A 122 15.83 16.79 1.89
N PRO A 123 16.66 16.94 0.85
CA PRO A 123 16.36 17.78 -0.31
C PRO A 123 15.35 17.06 -1.23
N VAL A 124 14.11 16.93 -0.76
CA VAL A 124 13.05 16.18 -1.44
C VAL A 124 12.63 16.88 -2.72
N THR A 125 12.74 16.19 -3.86
CA THR A 125 12.37 16.73 -5.18
C THR A 125 10.95 16.37 -5.59
N ALA A 126 10.44 15.20 -5.14
CA ALA A 126 9.06 14.78 -5.40
C ALA A 126 8.47 14.01 -4.21
N ILE A 127 7.19 14.23 -3.94
CA ILE A 127 6.38 13.48 -2.98
C ILE A 127 5.21 12.88 -3.73
N ILE A 128 5.07 11.56 -3.68
CA ILE A 128 3.94 10.80 -4.23
C ILE A 128 3.02 10.43 -3.09
N VAL A 129 1.73 10.77 -3.21
CA VAL A 129 0.69 10.40 -2.24
C VAL A 129 -0.35 9.55 -2.95
N ASN A 130 -0.38 8.25 -2.61
CA ASN A 130 -1.23 7.29 -3.30
C ASN A 130 -2.72 7.44 -2.94
N ASN A 131 -3.03 7.42 -1.66
CA ASN A 131 -4.41 7.43 -1.15
C ASN A 131 -4.43 7.59 0.36
N PHE A 132 -5.58 7.98 0.91
CA PHE A 132 -5.85 7.93 2.33
C PHE A 132 -7.10 7.08 2.60
N PHE A 133 -6.92 6.05 3.39
CA PHE A 133 -7.97 5.19 3.88
C PHE A 133 -7.88 5.07 5.39
N ARG A 134 -8.99 4.73 6.00
CA ARG A 134 -8.98 4.32 7.40
C ARG A 134 -8.07 3.10 7.56
N ASP A 135 -7.05 3.24 8.38
CA ASP A 135 -6.13 2.18 8.77
C ASP A 135 -6.34 1.87 10.27
N GLN A 136 -5.45 1.15 10.88
CA GLN A 136 -5.52 0.76 12.29
C GLN A 136 -5.57 2.01 13.19
N LEU A 137 -6.70 2.22 13.86
CA LEU A 137 -6.95 3.41 14.70
C LEU A 137 -5.98 3.53 15.88
N ASP A 138 -5.58 2.41 16.46
CA ASP A 138 -4.65 2.36 17.58
C ASP A 138 -3.22 2.76 17.21
N ARG A 139 -2.83 2.63 15.95
CA ARG A 139 -1.49 2.98 15.44
C ARG A 139 -1.43 4.40 14.87
N ALA A 140 -2.35 4.74 14.03
CA ALA A 140 -2.35 5.99 13.28
C ALA A 140 -3.28 7.06 13.91
N GLY A 141 -4.21 6.65 14.76
CA GLY A 141 -5.34 7.48 15.16
C GLY A 141 -6.31 7.68 14.01
N GLU A 142 -7.05 8.77 14.03
CA GLU A 142 -7.95 9.11 12.95
C GLU A 142 -7.17 9.55 11.69
N MET A 143 -7.76 9.33 10.52
CA MET A 143 -7.19 9.70 9.22
C MET A 143 -6.79 11.18 9.14
N GLU A 144 -7.56 12.06 9.77
CA GLU A 144 -7.26 13.51 9.84
C GLU A 144 -5.87 13.77 10.43
N ARG A 145 -5.47 13.07 11.48
CA ARG A 145 -4.12 13.21 12.06
C ARG A 145 -3.01 12.87 11.07
N ILE A 146 -3.25 11.89 10.21
CA ILE A 146 -2.30 11.51 9.15
C ILE A 146 -2.19 12.64 8.14
N ILE A 147 -3.34 13.15 7.69
CA ILE A 147 -3.42 14.24 6.71
C ILE A 147 -2.77 15.50 7.28
N ASP A 148 -3.14 15.90 8.50
CA ASP A 148 -2.56 17.07 9.19
C ASP A 148 -1.02 16.97 9.30
N THR A 149 -0.52 15.76 9.58
CA THR A 149 0.94 15.54 9.65
C THR A 149 1.62 15.82 8.31
N ILE A 150 1.01 15.41 7.19
CA ILE A 150 1.55 15.68 5.86
C ILE A 150 1.35 17.15 5.50
N GLU A 151 0.17 17.71 5.73
CA GLU A 151 -0.09 19.13 5.48
C GLU A 151 0.90 20.05 6.23
N SER A 152 1.33 19.67 7.44
CA SER A 152 2.27 20.48 8.26
C SER A 152 3.63 20.72 7.59
N VAL A 153 4.04 19.91 6.62
CA VAL A 153 5.35 20.02 5.93
C VAL A 153 5.26 20.58 4.52
N LEU A 154 4.05 20.85 4.02
CA LEU A 154 3.82 21.27 2.66
C LEU A 154 3.91 22.81 2.42
N PRO A 155 3.68 23.72 3.38
CA PRO A 155 3.71 25.16 3.13
C PRO A 155 5.00 25.69 2.54
N ASP A 156 6.16 25.13 2.97
CA ASP A 156 7.48 25.53 2.48
C ASP A 156 8.03 24.58 1.40
N TYR A 157 7.29 23.53 1.05
CA TYR A 157 7.72 22.56 0.06
C TYR A 157 7.62 23.13 -1.36
N GLN A 158 8.71 23.02 -2.13
CA GLN A 158 8.84 23.62 -3.49
C GLN A 158 9.02 22.56 -4.59
N GLY A 159 9.07 21.27 -4.25
CA GLY A 159 9.22 20.20 -5.22
C GLY A 159 7.90 19.83 -5.91
N ASP A 160 7.92 18.69 -6.58
CA ASP A 160 6.73 18.12 -7.22
C ASP A 160 5.86 17.38 -6.20
N LEU A 161 4.59 17.72 -6.16
CA LEU A 161 3.59 17.03 -5.34
C LEU A 161 2.70 16.23 -6.28
N ILE A 162 2.92 14.90 -6.29
CA ILE A 162 2.26 13.93 -7.17
C ILE A 162 1.09 13.33 -6.40
N LEU A 163 -0.12 13.64 -6.80
CA LEU A 163 -1.34 13.40 -6.04
C LEU A 163 -2.33 12.53 -6.81
N ASN A 164 -2.95 11.56 -6.12
CA ASN A 164 -4.11 10.87 -6.66
C ASN A 164 -5.30 11.84 -6.76
N GLY A 165 -5.62 12.24 -7.98
CA GLY A 165 -6.70 13.19 -8.26
C GLY A 165 -8.11 12.61 -8.07
N ASN A 166 -8.25 11.29 -7.94
CA ASN A 166 -9.52 10.64 -7.65
C ASN A 166 -9.78 10.44 -6.14
N ASP A 167 -8.85 10.85 -5.28
CA ASP A 167 -9.03 10.81 -3.82
C ASP A 167 -9.19 12.23 -3.27
N PRO A 168 -10.39 12.63 -2.79
CA PRO A 168 -10.61 13.98 -2.26
C PRO A 168 -9.70 14.33 -1.06
N ASN A 169 -9.34 13.32 -0.25
CA ASN A 169 -8.47 13.50 0.90
C ASN A 169 -6.99 13.73 0.47
N VAL A 170 -6.60 13.20 -0.69
CA VAL A 170 -5.28 13.47 -1.28
C VAL A 170 -5.27 14.82 -2.00
N VAL A 171 -6.33 15.12 -2.77
CA VAL A 171 -6.45 16.39 -3.50
C VAL A 171 -6.40 17.60 -2.56
N ARG A 172 -6.95 17.49 -1.34
CA ARG A 172 -6.90 18.60 -0.37
C ARG A 172 -5.48 19.05 0.00
N LEU A 173 -4.48 18.17 -0.08
CA LEU A 173 -3.08 18.50 0.20
C LEU A 173 -2.54 19.61 -0.72
N ALA A 174 -3.12 19.75 -1.91
CA ALA A 174 -2.75 20.81 -2.84
C ALA A 174 -3.02 22.20 -2.29
N MET A 175 -4.00 22.36 -1.38
CA MET A 175 -4.32 23.63 -0.72
C MET A 175 -3.24 24.01 0.31
N ALA A 176 -2.63 23.02 0.96
CA ALA A 176 -1.54 23.23 1.93
C ALA A 176 -0.18 23.45 1.27
N ALA A 177 -0.03 23.25 -0.04
CA ALA A 177 1.23 23.29 -0.78
C ALA A 177 1.26 24.42 -1.83
N PRO A 178 1.21 25.73 -1.47
CA PRO A 178 1.11 26.82 -2.44
C PRO A 178 2.31 26.90 -3.39
N ASN A 179 3.49 26.50 -2.95
CA ASN A 179 4.75 26.62 -3.66
C ASN A 179 5.14 25.37 -4.48
N ALA A 180 4.46 24.23 -4.27
CA ALA A 180 4.76 22.99 -4.97
C ALA A 180 4.14 22.98 -6.38
N ARG A 181 4.80 22.32 -7.34
CA ARG A 181 4.19 21.95 -8.62
C ARG A 181 3.32 20.71 -8.40
N LYS A 182 2.03 20.80 -8.72
CA LYS A 182 1.08 19.68 -8.58
C LYS A 182 1.06 18.87 -9.87
N ILE A 183 1.13 17.55 -9.73
CA ILE A 183 0.95 16.58 -10.82
C ILE A 183 -0.13 15.61 -10.35
N TYR A 184 -1.23 15.55 -11.07
CA TYR A 184 -2.36 14.70 -10.69
C TYR A 184 -2.40 13.45 -11.55
N PHE A 185 -2.49 12.29 -10.88
CA PHE A 185 -2.76 11.01 -11.53
C PHE A 185 -4.12 10.46 -11.09
N GLY A 186 -4.70 9.61 -11.91
CA GLY A 186 -5.97 8.96 -11.62
C GLY A 186 -6.28 7.94 -12.69
N ALA A 187 -7.56 7.58 -12.87
CA ALA A 187 -8.01 6.67 -13.91
C ALA A 187 -9.32 7.16 -14.53
N ALA A 188 -9.49 6.94 -15.84
CA ALA A 188 -10.72 7.20 -16.55
C ALA A 188 -11.83 6.23 -16.11
N LYS A 189 -13.08 6.59 -16.41
CA LYS A 189 -14.23 5.68 -16.24
C LYS A 189 -13.97 4.39 -17.02
N ASN A 190 -14.29 3.25 -16.41
CA ASN A 190 -14.08 1.92 -16.99
C ASN A 190 -15.24 0.99 -16.62
N PRO A 191 -15.34 -0.22 -17.20
CA PRO A 191 -16.47 -1.11 -16.98
C PRO A 191 -16.72 -1.54 -15.52
N SER A 192 -15.72 -1.42 -14.63
CA SER A 192 -15.86 -1.77 -13.22
C SER A 192 -16.30 -0.60 -12.33
N THR A 193 -16.44 0.63 -12.88
CA THR A 193 -16.93 1.78 -12.13
C THR A 193 -18.40 1.62 -11.75
N VAL A 194 -18.75 2.12 -10.57
CA VAL A 194 -20.14 2.08 -10.06
C VAL A 194 -20.64 3.50 -9.76
N GLU A 195 -21.95 3.70 -9.89
CA GLU A 195 -22.59 4.99 -9.58
C GLU A 195 -22.78 5.19 -8.06
N HIS A 196 -22.90 4.09 -7.33
CA HIS A 196 -23.06 4.10 -5.87
C HIS A 196 -22.05 3.17 -5.20
N SER A 197 -21.44 3.64 -4.13
CA SER A 197 -20.55 2.82 -3.28
C SER A 197 -21.25 2.54 -1.97
N ALA A 198 -21.41 1.25 -1.63
CA ALA A 198 -21.89 0.80 -0.32
C ALA A 198 -20.77 0.74 0.73
N GLU A 199 -19.52 0.93 0.31
CA GLU A 199 -18.36 0.85 1.20
C GLU A 199 -18.25 2.11 2.05
N ALA A 200 -17.61 1.99 3.23
CA ALA A 200 -17.35 3.12 4.11
C ALA A 200 -16.64 4.24 3.34
N ALA A 201 -17.29 5.39 3.23
CA ALA A 201 -16.81 6.47 2.39
C ALA A 201 -16.22 7.58 3.25
N GLU A 202 -14.90 7.61 3.34
CA GLU A 202 -14.16 8.67 4.03
C GLU A 202 -14.12 9.99 3.25
N GLY A 203 -14.50 9.98 1.98
CA GLY A 203 -14.59 11.16 1.10
C GLY A 203 -16.00 11.72 0.98
N LYS A 204 -16.79 11.77 2.06
CA LYS A 204 -18.19 12.23 2.01
C LYS A 204 -18.35 13.75 2.02
N PHE A 205 -17.45 14.44 2.69
CA PHE A 205 -17.56 15.87 2.92
C PHE A 205 -16.40 16.64 2.29
N CYS A 206 -16.73 17.80 1.74
CA CYS A 206 -15.77 18.69 1.14
C CYS A 206 -14.79 19.23 2.18
N PRO A 207 -13.48 19.03 2.05
CA PRO A 207 -12.50 19.54 3.00
C PRO A 207 -12.36 21.07 2.97
N LYS A 208 -12.90 21.74 1.93
CA LYS A 208 -12.84 23.19 1.78
C LYS A 208 -14.01 23.90 2.45
N CYS A 209 -15.24 23.37 2.34
CA CYS A 209 -16.46 24.05 2.82
C CYS A 209 -17.37 23.21 3.71
N GLY A 210 -17.06 21.93 3.96
CA GLY A 210 -17.85 21.02 4.78
C GLY A 210 -19.13 20.49 4.13
N SER A 211 -19.50 20.94 2.93
CA SER A 211 -20.67 20.41 2.21
C SER A 211 -20.45 18.99 1.72
N ARG A 212 -21.52 18.27 1.43
CA ARG A 212 -21.41 16.91 0.89
C ARG A 212 -20.77 16.92 -0.50
N LEU A 213 -19.87 15.97 -0.74
CA LEU A 213 -19.34 15.71 -2.08
C LEU A 213 -20.32 14.84 -2.86
N GLU A 214 -20.44 15.12 -4.14
CA GLU A 214 -21.17 14.33 -5.13
C GLU A 214 -20.16 13.63 -6.04
N TYR A 215 -20.50 12.41 -6.47
CA TYR A 215 -19.63 11.60 -7.32
C TYR A 215 -20.31 11.29 -8.64
N ASP A 216 -19.60 11.52 -9.73
CA ASP A 216 -20.04 11.12 -11.06
C ASP A 216 -19.92 9.60 -11.23
N PHE A 217 -18.89 9.01 -10.59
CA PHE A 217 -18.68 7.57 -10.47
C PHE A 217 -17.66 7.26 -9.39
N TYR A 218 -17.72 6.05 -8.85
CA TYR A 218 -16.70 5.48 -7.97
C TYR A 218 -15.89 4.42 -8.71
N GLN A 219 -14.59 4.39 -8.46
CA GLN A 219 -13.71 3.31 -8.87
C GLN A 219 -13.73 2.18 -7.83
N TYR A 220 -13.46 2.53 -6.58
CA TYR A 220 -13.58 1.68 -5.41
C TYR A 220 -13.60 2.56 -4.14
N SER A 221 -14.32 2.13 -3.10
CA SER A 221 -14.50 2.91 -1.88
C SER A 221 -14.90 4.37 -2.18
N HIS A 222 -14.13 5.36 -1.72
CA HIS A 222 -14.31 6.79 -1.99
C HIS A 222 -13.44 7.32 -3.14
N ILE A 223 -12.68 6.45 -3.78
CA ILE A 223 -11.88 6.83 -4.96
C ILE A 223 -12.78 6.93 -6.17
N GLY A 224 -12.81 8.08 -6.84
CA GLY A 224 -13.67 8.30 -7.99
C GLY A 224 -13.59 9.71 -8.55
N GLN A 225 -14.50 10.06 -9.41
CA GLN A 225 -14.65 11.43 -9.91
C GLN A 225 -15.70 12.14 -9.07
N PHE A 226 -15.27 13.18 -8.36
CA PHE A 226 -16.09 13.92 -7.41
C PHE A 226 -16.11 15.42 -7.69
N HIS A 227 -17.14 16.07 -7.18
CA HIS A 227 -17.25 17.54 -7.13
C HIS A 227 -18.05 17.98 -5.89
N CYS A 228 -17.83 19.21 -5.45
CA CYS A 228 -18.62 19.82 -4.41
C CYS A 228 -19.75 20.65 -5.02
N SER A 229 -20.98 20.43 -4.54
CA SER A 229 -22.15 21.21 -4.99
C SER A 229 -22.14 22.67 -4.51
N SER A 230 -21.28 23.01 -3.54
CA SER A 230 -21.29 24.32 -2.86
C SER A 230 -20.03 25.16 -3.09
N CYS A 231 -18.95 24.58 -3.62
CA CYS A 231 -17.70 25.30 -3.94
C CYS A 231 -16.97 24.64 -5.12
N ASP A 232 -15.81 25.19 -5.49
CA ASP A 232 -14.99 24.77 -6.64
C ASP A 232 -14.12 23.52 -6.37
N PHE A 233 -14.26 22.87 -5.22
CA PHE A 233 -13.49 21.67 -4.91
C PHE A 233 -14.02 20.47 -5.70
N ALA A 234 -13.17 19.91 -6.56
CA ALA A 234 -13.52 18.80 -7.45
C ALA A 234 -12.28 18.00 -7.83
N THR A 235 -12.49 16.84 -8.46
CA THR A 235 -11.43 16.11 -9.16
C THR A 235 -10.71 17.04 -10.11
N PRO A 236 -9.40 17.26 -9.93
CA PRO A 236 -8.63 18.14 -10.79
C PRO A 236 -8.44 17.54 -12.19
N LYS A 237 -8.02 18.35 -13.15
CA LYS A 237 -7.55 17.82 -14.43
C LYS A 237 -6.37 16.89 -14.18
N LEU A 238 -6.51 15.63 -14.58
CA LEU A 238 -5.45 14.63 -14.43
C LEU A 238 -4.37 14.84 -15.48
N ASP A 239 -3.11 14.86 -15.04
CA ASP A 239 -1.92 14.91 -15.89
C ASP A 239 -1.56 13.52 -16.43
N VAL A 240 -1.86 12.49 -15.63
CA VAL A 240 -1.71 11.07 -15.96
C VAL A 240 -3.03 10.39 -15.72
N CYS A 241 -3.71 10.03 -16.80
CA CYS A 241 -5.02 9.41 -16.79
C CYS A 241 -5.03 8.18 -17.71
N PRO A 242 -4.70 6.99 -17.20
CA PRO A 242 -4.93 5.74 -17.92
C PRO A 242 -6.37 5.63 -18.41
N ASP A 243 -6.53 5.19 -19.66
CA ASP A 243 -7.79 4.88 -20.32
C ASP A 243 -7.77 3.48 -20.96
N GLU A 244 -8.82 3.10 -21.67
CA GLU A 244 -8.97 1.77 -22.28
C GLU A 244 -8.53 0.65 -21.32
N ILE A 245 -9.06 0.71 -20.09
CA ILE A 245 -8.67 -0.16 -18.99
C ILE A 245 -9.37 -1.51 -19.17
N ASP A 246 -8.59 -2.58 -19.35
CA ASP A 246 -9.05 -3.96 -19.41
C ASP A 246 -8.49 -4.74 -18.21
N LEU A 247 -9.37 -5.00 -17.23
CA LEU A 247 -8.98 -5.70 -16.00
C LEU A 247 -8.79 -7.21 -16.22
N ASP A 248 -9.43 -7.79 -17.24
CA ASP A 248 -9.32 -9.23 -17.55
C ASP A 248 -8.03 -9.50 -18.32
N ALA A 249 -7.70 -8.64 -19.29
CA ALA A 249 -6.44 -8.69 -20.02
C ALA A 249 -5.25 -8.10 -19.23
N HIS A 250 -5.51 -7.49 -18.07
CA HIS A 250 -4.51 -6.81 -17.25
C HIS A 250 -3.71 -5.76 -18.01
N THR A 251 -4.42 -4.91 -18.81
CA THR A 251 -3.80 -3.86 -19.60
C THR A 251 -4.53 -2.53 -19.46
N PHE A 252 -3.84 -1.46 -19.77
CA PHE A 252 -4.40 -0.11 -19.89
C PHE A 252 -3.62 0.69 -20.92
N ARG A 253 -4.21 1.78 -21.43
CA ARG A 253 -3.54 2.71 -22.32
C ARG A 253 -3.22 4.02 -21.60
N TYR A 254 -2.06 4.59 -21.90
CA TYR A 254 -1.70 5.94 -21.53
C TYR A 254 -0.82 6.55 -22.62
N ASP A 255 -1.14 7.79 -23.04
CA ASP A 255 -0.43 8.53 -24.08
C ASP A 255 -0.22 7.72 -25.39
N GLY A 256 -1.29 7.01 -25.81
CA GLY A 256 -1.31 6.18 -27.01
C GLY A 256 -0.51 4.88 -26.92
N HIS A 257 0.10 4.55 -25.78
CA HIS A 257 0.85 3.31 -25.55
C HIS A 257 0.09 2.38 -24.62
N VAL A 258 0.10 1.07 -24.90
CA VAL A 258 -0.53 0.04 -24.08
C VAL A 258 0.49 -0.51 -23.08
N TYR A 259 0.13 -0.53 -21.81
CA TYR A 259 0.94 -1.04 -20.72
C TYR A 259 0.28 -2.26 -20.07
N PRO A 260 1.05 -3.24 -19.63
CA PRO A 260 0.54 -4.28 -18.73
C PRO A 260 0.31 -3.68 -17.34
N MET A 261 -0.64 -4.20 -16.58
CA MET A 261 -0.75 -3.90 -15.16
C MET A 261 0.23 -4.73 -14.34
N ALA A 262 0.82 -4.11 -13.32
CA ALA A 262 1.80 -4.77 -12.45
C ALA A 262 1.21 -5.93 -11.62
N SER A 263 -0.09 -5.89 -11.35
CA SER A 263 -0.86 -6.95 -10.67
C SER A 263 -2.35 -6.76 -10.92
N ASP A 264 -3.16 -7.68 -10.41
CA ASP A 264 -4.61 -7.64 -10.57
C ASP A 264 -5.26 -6.49 -9.80
N GLY A 265 -6.41 -6.01 -10.29
CA GLY A 265 -7.28 -5.07 -9.61
C GLY A 265 -6.96 -3.58 -9.81
N LEU A 266 -7.95 -2.75 -9.55
CA LEU A 266 -7.88 -1.29 -9.77
C LEU A 266 -6.79 -0.60 -8.94
N TYR A 267 -6.49 -1.09 -7.74
CA TYR A 267 -5.40 -0.53 -6.93
C TYR A 267 -4.03 -0.64 -7.63
N SER A 268 -3.82 -1.70 -8.43
CA SER A 268 -2.61 -1.87 -9.24
C SER A 268 -2.51 -0.81 -10.32
N LEU A 269 -3.62 -0.52 -10.99
CA LEU A 269 -3.72 0.54 -11.99
C LEU A 269 -3.31 1.90 -11.40
N TYR A 270 -3.80 2.23 -10.20
CA TYR A 270 -3.42 3.47 -9.51
C TYR A 270 -1.93 3.51 -9.14
N ASN A 271 -1.36 2.39 -8.72
CA ASN A 271 0.09 2.30 -8.48
C ASN A 271 0.87 2.52 -9.79
N CYS A 272 0.43 1.93 -10.91
CA CYS A 272 1.04 2.15 -12.23
C CYS A 272 0.91 3.62 -12.67
N ALA A 273 -0.26 4.24 -12.48
CA ALA A 273 -0.48 5.65 -12.79
C ALA A 273 0.44 6.59 -11.97
N ALA A 274 0.65 6.28 -10.69
CA ALA A 274 1.59 6.99 -9.83
C ALA A 274 3.04 6.88 -10.34
N VAL A 275 3.44 5.70 -10.84
CA VAL A 275 4.78 5.49 -11.45
C VAL A 275 4.94 6.29 -12.73
N LEU A 276 3.92 6.33 -13.60
CA LEU A 276 3.93 7.16 -14.81
C LEU A 276 4.00 8.67 -14.47
N ALA A 277 3.33 9.09 -13.39
CA ALA A 277 3.42 10.45 -12.90
C ALA A 277 4.82 10.78 -12.33
N ALA A 278 5.46 9.80 -11.69
CA ALA A 278 6.86 9.92 -11.25
C ALA A 278 7.82 10.04 -12.45
N ALA A 279 7.59 9.24 -13.52
CA ALA A 279 8.35 9.35 -14.78
C ALA A 279 8.28 10.79 -15.34
N ARG A 280 7.05 11.35 -15.41
CA ARG A 280 6.81 12.72 -15.87
C ARG A 280 7.53 13.76 -14.99
N SER A 281 7.48 13.60 -13.67
CA SER A 281 8.17 14.48 -12.72
C SER A 281 9.69 14.44 -12.90
N ALA A 282 10.26 13.25 -13.05
CA ALA A 282 11.69 13.04 -13.19
C ALA A 282 12.24 13.30 -14.62
N GLY A 283 11.37 13.57 -15.62
CA GLY A 283 11.75 13.71 -17.01
C GLY A 283 12.26 12.40 -17.64
N VAL A 284 11.78 11.26 -17.15
CA VAL A 284 12.09 9.92 -17.63
C VAL A 284 11.04 9.50 -18.67
N ASP A 285 11.47 8.76 -19.71
CA ASP A 285 10.54 8.23 -20.72
C ASP A 285 9.55 7.26 -20.07
N PRO A 286 8.23 7.55 -20.07
CA PRO A 286 7.23 6.70 -19.45
C PRO A 286 7.16 5.30 -20.07
N LYS A 287 7.59 5.09 -21.31
CA LYS A 287 7.62 3.78 -21.97
C LYS A 287 8.54 2.78 -21.27
N LEU A 288 9.53 3.25 -20.51
CA LEU A 288 10.38 2.38 -19.69
C LEU A 288 9.56 1.65 -18.60
N ALA A 289 8.43 2.22 -18.17
CA ALA A 289 7.55 1.62 -17.18
C ALA A 289 6.89 0.31 -17.68
N GLU A 290 6.74 0.10 -19.00
CA GLU A 290 6.22 -1.17 -19.55
C GLU A 290 7.01 -2.38 -19.03
N LYS A 291 8.34 -2.32 -19.11
CA LYS A 291 9.21 -3.38 -18.61
C LYS A 291 9.12 -3.55 -17.10
N VAL A 292 8.96 -2.44 -16.38
CA VAL A 292 8.82 -2.45 -14.92
C VAL A 292 7.52 -3.14 -14.52
N PHE A 293 6.41 -2.78 -15.16
CA PHE A 293 5.10 -3.37 -14.87
C PHE A 293 5.04 -4.85 -15.24
N ALA A 294 5.62 -5.25 -16.39
CA ALA A 294 5.63 -6.64 -16.84
C ALA A 294 6.42 -7.57 -15.90
N ARG A 295 7.45 -7.07 -15.21
CA ARG A 295 8.29 -7.84 -14.29
C ARG A 295 8.00 -7.61 -12.81
N ALA A 296 7.04 -6.73 -12.49
CA ALA A 296 6.73 -6.42 -11.11
C ALA A 296 6.35 -7.70 -10.34
N GLU A 297 7.11 -7.98 -9.29
CA GLU A 297 6.81 -9.10 -8.42
C GLU A 297 5.55 -8.80 -7.62
N ARG A 298 4.61 -9.73 -7.61
CA ARG A 298 3.46 -9.65 -6.72
C ARG A 298 3.97 -9.79 -5.29
N PRO A 299 3.66 -8.86 -4.39
CA PRO A 299 3.98 -9.06 -2.98
C PRO A 299 3.35 -10.36 -2.47
N ALA A 300 4.11 -11.13 -1.68
CA ALA A 300 3.60 -12.36 -1.07
C ALA A 300 2.25 -12.11 -0.37
N GLY A 301 1.34 -13.08 -0.50
CA GLY A 301 -0.01 -12.97 0.08
C GLY A 301 -0.94 -12.00 -0.65
N ARG A 302 -0.75 -11.75 -1.94
CA ARG A 302 -1.72 -11.01 -2.75
C ARG A 302 -2.15 -11.86 -3.94
N ASN A 303 -3.31 -12.53 -3.80
CA ASN A 303 -3.80 -13.56 -4.73
C ASN A 303 -2.69 -14.61 -5.02
N GLU A 304 -1.92 -14.94 -3.98
CA GLU A 304 -0.86 -15.94 -4.09
C GLU A 304 -1.47 -17.32 -4.19
N ARG A 305 -1.32 -17.95 -5.36
CA ARG A 305 -1.96 -19.23 -5.66
C ARG A 305 -0.99 -20.39 -5.47
N PHE A 306 -1.48 -21.42 -4.80
CA PHE A 306 -0.80 -22.69 -4.56
C PHE A 306 -1.65 -23.79 -5.19
N GLU A 307 -1.08 -24.57 -6.10
CA GLU A 307 -1.79 -25.64 -6.81
C GLU A 307 -1.02 -26.94 -6.72
N LYS A 308 -1.70 -28.04 -6.36
CA LYS A 308 -1.14 -29.40 -6.40
C LYS A 308 -2.22 -30.47 -6.37
N ALA A 309 -2.08 -31.47 -7.27
CA ALA A 309 -2.91 -32.67 -7.32
C ALA A 309 -4.42 -32.38 -7.35
N GLY A 310 -4.84 -31.38 -8.11
CA GLY A 310 -6.26 -31.01 -8.27
C GLY A 310 -6.85 -30.22 -7.10
N ARG A 311 -6.02 -29.79 -6.16
CA ARG A 311 -6.40 -28.83 -5.09
C ARG A 311 -5.69 -27.51 -5.32
N ASP A 312 -6.36 -26.41 -5.00
CA ASP A 312 -5.77 -25.08 -5.01
C ASP A 312 -6.12 -24.29 -3.77
N CYS A 313 -5.21 -23.38 -3.40
CA CYS A 313 -5.40 -22.45 -2.30
C CYS A 313 -4.92 -21.06 -2.72
N ILE A 314 -5.73 -20.04 -2.46
CA ILE A 314 -5.41 -18.65 -2.79
C ILE A 314 -5.26 -17.87 -1.48
N LEU A 315 -4.04 -17.38 -1.21
CA LEU A 315 -3.71 -16.65 0.02
C LEU A 315 -3.77 -15.15 -0.20
N ASN A 316 -4.46 -14.46 0.71
CA ASN A 316 -4.60 -13.01 0.72
C ASN A 316 -4.28 -12.38 2.06
N LEU A 317 -3.50 -11.29 2.03
CA LEU A 317 -3.27 -10.40 3.16
C LEU A 317 -4.41 -9.39 3.28
N VAL A 318 -4.94 -9.23 4.48
CA VAL A 318 -5.87 -8.17 4.84
C VAL A 318 -5.38 -7.45 6.10
N LYS A 319 -5.53 -6.14 6.16
CA LYS A 319 -5.12 -5.35 7.35
C LYS A 319 -6.02 -4.15 7.62
N ASN A 320 -6.92 -3.83 6.73
CA ASN A 320 -7.87 -2.72 6.84
C ASN A 320 -9.13 -3.01 5.99
N PRO A 321 -10.23 -2.27 6.18
CA PRO A 321 -11.49 -2.52 5.48
C PRO A 321 -11.35 -2.50 3.97
N THR A 322 -10.66 -1.51 3.42
CA THR A 322 -10.54 -1.33 1.96
C THR A 322 -9.81 -2.49 1.30
N GLY A 323 -8.66 -2.90 1.87
CA GLY A 323 -7.92 -4.05 1.36
C GLY A 323 -8.72 -5.35 1.49
N ALA A 324 -9.45 -5.52 2.60
CA ALA A 324 -10.31 -6.67 2.81
C ALA A 324 -11.47 -6.68 1.80
N ASN A 325 -12.14 -5.54 1.57
CA ASN A 325 -13.24 -5.45 0.60
C ASN A 325 -12.81 -5.83 -0.82
N GLU A 326 -11.62 -5.44 -1.25
CA GLU A 326 -11.09 -5.87 -2.55
C GLU A 326 -10.87 -7.38 -2.62
N VAL A 327 -10.38 -8.00 -1.55
CA VAL A 327 -10.28 -9.47 -1.46
C VAL A 327 -11.66 -10.13 -1.48
N MET A 328 -12.63 -9.57 -0.74
CA MET A 328 -14.02 -10.10 -0.73
C MET A 328 -14.64 -10.05 -2.14
N LYS A 329 -14.40 -8.99 -2.91
CA LYS A 329 -14.87 -8.87 -4.31
C LYS A 329 -14.27 -9.95 -5.24
N VAL A 330 -13.01 -10.32 -5.01
CA VAL A 330 -12.38 -11.40 -5.78
C VAL A 330 -13.02 -12.75 -5.45
N ILE A 331 -13.25 -13.03 -4.16
CA ILE A 331 -13.86 -14.28 -3.70
C ILE A 331 -15.32 -14.39 -4.17
N GLU A 332 -16.09 -13.28 -4.09
CA GLU A 332 -17.48 -13.17 -4.54
C GLU A 332 -17.66 -13.53 -6.04
N LYS A 333 -16.71 -13.10 -6.88
CA LYS A 333 -16.75 -13.36 -8.34
C LYS A 333 -16.46 -14.80 -8.71
N ASP A 334 -15.90 -15.58 -7.83
CA ASP A 334 -15.57 -16.98 -8.09
C ASP A 334 -16.80 -17.87 -7.83
N PRO A 335 -17.41 -18.49 -8.85
CA PRO A 335 -18.59 -19.31 -8.69
C PRO A 335 -18.29 -20.72 -8.16
N ALA A 336 -17.02 -21.11 -8.03
CA ALA A 336 -16.64 -22.44 -7.58
C ALA A 336 -17.01 -22.64 -6.09
N LYS A 337 -17.41 -23.87 -5.73
CA LYS A 337 -17.59 -24.27 -4.34
C LYS A 337 -16.29 -24.13 -3.59
N LYS A 338 -16.31 -23.44 -2.44
CA LYS A 338 -15.08 -23.07 -1.73
C LYS A 338 -15.21 -23.16 -0.21
N THR A 339 -14.09 -23.42 0.42
CA THR A 339 -13.88 -23.26 1.87
C THR A 339 -13.01 -22.05 2.11
N ILE A 340 -13.32 -21.24 3.12
CA ILE A 340 -12.57 -20.03 3.44
C ILE A 340 -11.97 -20.20 4.84
N VAL A 341 -10.65 -20.01 4.98
CA VAL A 341 -10.00 -19.90 6.27
C VAL A 341 -9.59 -18.45 6.53
N ILE A 342 -10.05 -17.88 7.66
CA ILE A 342 -9.75 -16.51 8.05
C ILE A 342 -8.88 -16.52 9.30
N VAL A 343 -7.66 -16.00 9.19
CA VAL A 343 -6.69 -15.92 10.30
C VAL A 343 -6.61 -14.49 10.78
N LEU A 344 -7.31 -14.16 11.86
CA LEU A 344 -7.36 -12.82 12.44
C LEU A 344 -6.50 -12.73 13.70
N ASN A 345 -5.41 -11.96 13.63
CA ASN A 345 -4.58 -11.63 14.78
C ASN A 345 -4.71 -10.15 15.16
N ASP A 346 -4.41 -9.85 16.44
CA ASP A 346 -4.33 -8.50 17.02
C ASP A 346 -2.97 -8.22 17.68
N ASN A 347 -1.89 -8.77 17.11
CA ASN A 347 -0.54 -8.45 17.55
C ASN A 347 -0.18 -6.98 17.24
N ALA A 348 0.87 -6.46 17.85
CA ALA A 348 1.27 -5.06 17.69
C ALA A 348 1.50 -4.62 16.23
N GLN A 349 1.88 -5.55 15.34
CA GLN A 349 2.05 -5.27 13.91
C GLN A 349 0.75 -5.38 13.11
N ASP A 350 -0.26 -6.11 13.64
CA ASP A 350 -1.59 -6.19 13.02
C ASP A 350 -2.48 -5.00 13.39
N GLY A 351 -2.17 -4.32 14.50
CA GLY A 351 -3.04 -3.42 15.22
C GLY A 351 -3.92 -4.17 16.22
N ARG A 352 -4.06 -3.60 17.41
CA ARG A 352 -4.87 -4.21 18.48
C ARG A 352 -6.37 -3.95 18.30
N ASP A 353 -6.70 -2.88 17.60
CA ASP A 353 -8.08 -2.56 17.26
C ASP A 353 -8.52 -3.37 16.04
N ILE A 354 -9.44 -4.29 16.28
CA ILE A 354 -10.04 -5.14 15.24
C ILE A 354 -11.39 -4.60 14.76
N SER A 355 -11.83 -3.41 15.19
CA SER A 355 -13.14 -2.86 14.83
C SER A 355 -13.33 -2.71 13.31
N TRP A 356 -12.24 -2.66 12.55
CA TRP A 356 -12.25 -2.60 11.10
C TRP A 356 -12.98 -3.78 10.43
N ILE A 357 -13.13 -4.93 11.12
CA ILE A 357 -13.90 -6.07 10.57
C ILE A 357 -15.39 -5.73 10.41
N TYR A 358 -15.91 -4.76 11.15
CA TYR A 358 -17.31 -4.29 11.03
C TYR A 358 -17.51 -3.31 9.88
N ASP A 359 -16.43 -2.68 9.39
CA ASP A 359 -16.44 -1.83 8.20
C ASP A 359 -16.16 -2.62 6.91
N THR A 360 -15.82 -3.92 7.04
CA THR A 360 -15.61 -4.82 5.91
C THR A 360 -16.90 -5.53 5.54
N VAL A 361 -17.21 -5.59 4.25
CA VAL A 361 -18.42 -6.22 3.70
C VAL A 361 -18.20 -7.74 3.54
N PHE A 362 -18.08 -8.45 4.66
CA PHE A 362 -17.95 -9.91 4.65
C PHE A 362 -19.21 -10.63 4.12
N GLU A 363 -20.34 -9.93 4.03
CA GLU A 363 -21.57 -10.40 3.42
C GLU A 363 -21.37 -10.88 1.97
N LYS A 364 -20.34 -10.38 1.28
CA LYS A 364 -19.93 -10.85 -0.06
C LYS A 364 -19.44 -12.31 -0.09
N LEU A 365 -19.08 -12.87 1.05
CA LEU A 365 -18.71 -14.28 1.18
C LEU A 365 -19.91 -15.20 1.43
N MET A 366 -21.11 -14.63 1.61
CA MET A 366 -22.27 -15.36 2.13
C MET A 366 -23.21 -15.83 1.02
N ASP A 367 -22.64 -16.28 -0.09
CA ASP A 367 -23.39 -16.90 -1.19
C ASP A 367 -23.36 -18.43 -1.10
N ASP A 368 -24.16 -19.06 -1.96
CA ASP A 368 -24.29 -20.53 -2.02
C ASP A 368 -23.00 -21.25 -2.44
N SER A 369 -21.99 -20.53 -2.92
CA SER A 369 -20.70 -21.10 -3.32
C SER A 369 -19.73 -21.27 -2.13
N THR A 370 -19.95 -20.55 -1.03
CA THR A 370 -19.18 -20.70 0.21
C THR A 370 -19.79 -21.78 1.10
N GLU A 371 -19.12 -22.92 1.22
CA GLU A 371 -19.62 -24.07 1.99
C GLU A 371 -19.27 -23.98 3.46
N GLU A 372 -18.07 -23.53 3.79
CA GLU A 372 -17.56 -23.45 5.15
C GLU A 372 -16.63 -22.24 5.33
N ILE A 373 -16.73 -21.59 6.50
CA ILE A 373 -15.77 -20.57 6.95
C ILE A 373 -15.15 -21.03 8.26
N ILE A 374 -13.83 -21.19 8.28
CA ILE A 374 -13.02 -21.56 9.45
C ILE A 374 -12.30 -20.29 9.95
N CYS A 375 -12.61 -19.88 11.17
CA CYS A 375 -11.99 -18.73 11.81
C CYS A 375 -10.91 -19.17 12.79
N THR A 376 -9.73 -18.60 12.70
CA THR A 376 -8.60 -18.92 13.58
C THR A 376 -7.75 -17.67 13.88
N GLY A 377 -6.71 -17.82 14.70
CA GLY A 377 -5.88 -16.72 15.18
C GLY A 377 -6.32 -16.21 16.54
N THR A 378 -5.65 -15.15 17.02
CA THR A 378 -5.90 -14.62 18.39
C THR A 378 -7.31 -14.07 18.57
N ARG A 379 -8.01 -13.75 17.47
CA ARG A 379 -9.37 -13.19 17.44
C ARG A 379 -10.35 -14.04 16.62
N ALA A 380 -10.17 -15.35 16.65
CA ALA A 380 -11.02 -16.32 15.97
C ALA A 380 -12.51 -16.15 16.28
N TRP A 381 -12.84 -15.98 17.57
CA TRP A 381 -14.22 -15.83 18.03
C TRP A 381 -14.88 -14.53 17.60
N ASP A 382 -14.12 -13.41 17.60
CA ASP A 382 -14.64 -12.13 17.12
C ASP A 382 -14.99 -12.21 15.62
N MET A 383 -14.15 -12.89 14.83
CA MET A 383 -14.42 -13.10 13.41
C MET A 383 -15.61 -14.03 13.19
N ALA A 384 -15.70 -15.13 13.92
CA ALA A 384 -16.83 -16.05 13.82
C ALA A 384 -18.16 -15.37 14.16
N LEU A 385 -18.19 -14.52 15.21
CA LEU A 385 -19.35 -13.71 15.56
C LEU A 385 -19.68 -12.68 14.47
N ARG A 386 -18.66 -12.03 13.86
CA ARG A 386 -18.87 -11.11 12.74
C ARG A 386 -19.54 -11.79 11.55
N ILE A 387 -19.07 -13.00 11.21
CA ILE A 387 -19.65 -13.80 10.11
C ILE A 387 -21.07 -14.25 10.46
N TYR A 388 -21.29 -14.74 11.68
CA TYR A 388 -22.61 -15.18 12.14
C TYR A 388 -23.64 -14.05 12.10
N TYR A 389 -23.31 -12.88 12.66
CA TYR A 389 -24.22 -11.72 12.64
C TYR A 389 -24.36 -11.07 11.26
N GLY A 390 -23.44 -11.35 10.33
CA GLY A 390 -23.56 -10.98 8.92
C GLY A 390 -24.63 -11.79 8.18
N GLY A 391 -25.10 -12.91 8.77
CA GLY A 391 -26.17 -13.73 8.22
C GLY A 391 -25.69 -14.94 7.41
N PHE A 392 -24.43 -15.37 7.56
CA PHE A 392 -23.96 -16.60 6.90
C PHE A 392 -24.71 -17.82 7.40
N THR A 393 -25.29 -18.58 6.48
CA THR A 393 -26.11 -19.76 6.76
C THR A 393 -25.34 -21.08 6.61
N GLY A 394 -24.14 -21.02 6.04
CA GLY A 394 -23.24 -22.17 5.92
C GLY A 394 -22.58 -22.55 7.25
N LYS A 395 -21.60 -23.42 7.18
CA LYS A 395 -20.90 -23.91 8.35
C LYS A 395 -19.83 -22.92 8.82
N ILE A 396 -19.92 -22.46 10.07
CA ILE A 396 -18.91 -21.63 10.75
C ILE A 396 -18.21 -22.49 11.79
N ARG A 397 -16.87 -22.48 11.79
CA ARG A 397 -16.05 -23.11 12.83
C ARG A 397 -15.00 -22.16 13.36
N THR A 398 -14.63 -22.37 14.60
CA THR A 398 -13.45 -21.77 15.22
C THR A 398 -12.43 -22.85 15.51
N GLU A 399 -11.17 -22.60 15.23
CA GLU A 399 -10.06 -23.49 15.52
C GLU A 399 -8.92 -22.67 16.17
N GLU A 400 -8.44 -23.14 17.32
CA GLU A 400 -7.40 -22.41 18.07
C GLU A 400 -6.02 -22.49 17.38
N SER A 401 -5.72 -23.64 16.78
CA SER A 401 -4.47 -23.82 16.03
C SER A 401 -4.65 -23.39 14.59
N MET A 402 -3.88 -22.38 14.18
CA MET A 402 -3.86 -21.94 12.79
C MET A 402 -3.43 -23.07 11.84
N GLU A 403 -2.47 -23.88 12.25
CA GLU A 403 -2.00 -25.03 11.46
C GLU A 403 -3.11 -26.06 11.27
N ALA A 404 -3.88 -26.36 12.34
CA ALA A 404 -5.02 -27.28 12.24
C ALA A 404 -6.12 -26.71 11.34
N ALA A 405 -6.44 -25.41 11.47
CA ALA A 405 -7.43 -24.74 10.64
C ALA A 405 -7.08 -24.81 9.15
N VAL A 406 -5.82 -24.53 8.81
CA VAL A 406 -5.32 -24.59 7.42
C VAL A 406 -5.32 -26.03 6.92
N HIS A 407 -4.86 -26.99 7.74
CA HIS A 407 -4.88 -28.41 7.38
C HIS A 407 -6.31 -28.88 7.04
N GLU A 408 -7.28 -28.53 7.86
CA GLU A 408 -8.68 -28.89 7.64
C GLU A 408 -9.28 -28.20 6.42
N ALA A 409 -9.01 -26.89 6.24
CA ALA A 409 -9.48 -26.15 5.06
C ALA A 409 -8.95 -26.80 3.77
N LEU A 410 -7.68 -27.24 3.74
CA LEU A 410 -7.04 -27.86 2.59
C LEU A 410 -7.57 -29.27 2.27
N GLN A 411 -8.52 -29.83 3.05
CA GLN A 411 -9.25 -31.03 2.64
C GLN A 411 -10.27 -30.72 1.53
N ALA A 412 -10.72 -29.47 1.42
CA ALA A 412 -11.53 -29.00 0.30
C ALA A 412 -10.66 -28.85 -0.98
N PRO A 413 -11.24 -29.04 -2.17
CA PRO A 413 -10.52 -28.91 -3.42
C PRO A 413 -10.13 -27.48 -3.74
N HIS A 414 -10.90 -26.49 -3.26
CA HIS A 414 -10.74 -25.07 -3.54
C HIS A 414 -10.85 -24.25 -2.27
N VAL A 415 -9.78 -23.51 -1.93
CA VAL A 415 -9.63 -22.82 -0.66
C VAL A 415 -9.19 -21.38 -0.84
N TYR A 416 -9.81 -20.47 -0.11
CA TYR A 416 -9.30 -19.12 0.10
C TYR A 416 -8.77 -18.99 1.53
N ALA A 417 -7.52 -18.54 1.67
CA ALA A 417 -6.92 -18.18 2.95
C ALA A 417 -6.78 -16.66 3.04
N VAL A 418 -7.38 -16.09 4.08
CA VAL A 418 -7.37 -14.63 4.33
C VAL A 418 -6.67 -14.41 5.67
N ALA A 419 -5.53 -13.74 5.67
CA ALA A 419 -4.69 -13.63 6.86
C ALA A 419 -4.30 -12.18 7.15
N THR A 420 -4.25 -11.81 8.44
CA THR A 420 -3.64 -10.53 8.88
C THR A 420 -2.11 -10.57 8.79
N TYR A 421 -1.47 -9.44 8.96
CA TYR A 421 -0.04 -9.26 8.67
C TYR A 421 0.87 -10.26 9.39
N THR A 422 0.70 -10.45 10.70
CA THR A 422 1.54 -11.39 11.47
C THR A 422 1.18 -12.85 11.20
N ALA A 423 -0.04 -13.11 10.72
CA ALA A 423 -0.50 -14.44 10.36
C ALA A 423 -0.06 -14.86 8.95
N LEU A 424 0.22 -13.91 8.05
CA LEU A 424 0.45 -14.18 6.63
C LEU A 424 1.56 -15.21 6.40
N LEU A 425 2.77 -14.95 6.90
CA LEU A 425 3.91 -15.83 6.67
C LEU A 425 3.76 -17.21 7.33
N PRO A 426 3.28 -17.33 8.59
CA PRO A 426 2.96 -18.63 9.17
C PRO A 426 1.92 -19.41 8.36
N THR A 427 0.82 -18.77 7.95
CA THR A 427 -0.23 -19.39 7.11
C THR A 427 0.34 -19.87 5.78
N ARG A 428 1.12 -19.04 5.10
CA ARG A 428 1.81 -19.39 3.86
C ARG A 428 2.70 -20.63 4.02
N ASN A 429 3.54 -20.65 5.05
CA ASN A 429 4.44 -21.76 5.32
C ASN A 429 3.67 -23.06 5.60
N THR A 430 2.54 -22.96 6.29
CA THR A 430 1.67 -24.12 6.55
C THR A 430 1.04 -24.63 5.25
N ILE A 431 0.53 -23.73 4.38
CA ILE A 431 -0.02 -24.12 3.07
C ILE A 431 1.05 -24.84 2.23
N VAL A 432 2.24 -24.28 2.11
CA VAL A 432 3.38 -24.87 1.36
C VAL A 432 3.70 -26.26 1.91
N LYS A 433 3.81 -26.41 3.24
CA LYS A 433 4.10 -27.69 3.90
C LYS A 433 2.99 -28.72 3.67
N GLU A 434 1.74 -28.36 3.89
CA GLU A 434 0.59 -29.28 3.76
C GLU A 434 0.33 -29.69 2.31
N MET A 435 0.59 -28.80 1.36
CA MET A 435 0.52 -29.12 -0.05
C MET A 435 1.81 -29.78 -0.57
N GLY A 436 2.91 -29.78 0.21
CA GLY A 436 4.20 -30.38 -0.16
C GLY A 436 4.85 -29.65 -1.38
N LEU A 437 4.78 -28.32 -1.41
CA LEU A 437 5.34 -27.45 -2.43
C LEU A 437 6.74 -26.98 -2.07
#